data_1e4264b3b955e6d21be00e2c303318c4
#
_entry.id   1e4264b3b955e6d21be00e2c303318c4
#
_cell.length_a   1.000
_cell.length_b   1.000
_cell.length_c   1.000
_cell.angle_alpha   90.00
_cell.angle_beta   90.00
_cell.angle_gamma   90.00
#
_symmetry.space_group_name_H-M   'P 1'
#
loop_
_entity.id
_entity.type
_entity.pdbx_description
1 polymer ?
#
loop_
_entity_poly.entity_id
_entity_poly.type
_entity_poly.pdbx_seq_one_letter_code
_entity_poly.pdbx_strand_id
1 'polypeptide(L)'
;PIDAFGIAMERKGKRKLGELLGGIPVLGALAMAMGYTVVMGWILKYMIGAFTGSTLSPADIDGFSAEFGGMASAFGNNVWQIIALVIGIVILMFGVGNGIEKANKILMPAFFVLFIILAIYAACQPGAIDGYKYIFRIEPKVLADPKTWIFAPGQAFFSLSVAGNGTLIYGSYLPDSEDIPEAAGRVALFDTIAAMLAALVIIPAMATAGAQLNQGGPGLLFIFLPCLFKSMPGGYIIAIIFFVAVFMAGLSSLINLYEAPIATVQEKLGVGRKPACAIIGAIAVVVSICIQGIVSDWMDILSIYI
;
A
#
# COMPACT_ATOMS: atom_id res chain seq x y z
N PRO A 1 12.81 -16.27 6.73
CA PRO A 1 13.33 -15.06 7.41
C PRO A 1 13.88 -15.33 8.81
N ILE A 2 13.18 -16.10 9.64
CA ILE A 2 13.58 -16.37 11.04
C ILE A 2 14.93 -17.09 11.10
N ASP A 3 15.10 -18.15 10.30
CA ASP A 3 16.35 -18.91 10.27
C ASP A 3 17.56 -18.10 9.78
N ALA A 4 17.36 -17.14 8.89
CA ALA A 4 18.44 -16.27 8.44
C ALA A 4 19.08 -15.50 9.62
N PHE A 5 18.26 -14.93 10.50
CA PHE A 5 18.75 -14.31 11.74
C PHE A 5 19.36 -15.34 12.71
N GLY A 6 18.77 -16.55 12.78
CA GLY A 6 19.31 -17.66 13.57
C GLY A 6 20.71 -18.05 13.13
N ILE A 7 20.92 -18.28 11.83
CA ILE A 7 22.20 -18.61 11.23
C ILE A 7 23.24 -17.49 11.42
N ALA A 8 22.83 -16.23 11.23
CA ALA A 8 23.72 -15.08 11.44
C ALA A 8 24.27 -15.02 12.87
N MET A 9 23.46 -15.42 13.86
CA MET A 9 23.86 -15.42 15.29
C MET A 9 24.43 -16.76 15.76
N GLU A 10 24.37 -17.82 14.97
CA GLU A 10 24.88 -19.15 15.30
C GLU A 10 26.39 -19.14 15.55
N ARG A 11 27.16 -18.36 14.77
CA ARG A 11 28.60 -18.16 14.96
C ARG A 11 28.97 -17.63 16.36
N LYS A 12 28.01 -17.00 17.06
CA LYS A 12 28.15 -16.51 18.44
C LYS A 12 27.49 -17.44 19.47
N GLY A 13 27.05 -18.64 19.07
CA GLY A 13 26.33 -19.58 19.93
C GLY A 13 24.93 -19.13 20.36
N LYS A 14 24.35 -18.12 19.68
CA LYS A 14 23.08 -17.48 20.07
C LYS A 14 21.97 -17.66 19.03
N ARG A 15 21.89 -18.82 18.37
CA ARG A 15 20.92 -19.11 17.32
C ARG A 15 19.47 -18.83 17.74
N LYS A 16 19.03 -19.30 18.92
CA LYS A 16 17.68 -19.07 19.44
C LYS A 16 17.34 -17.59 19.60
N LEU A 17 18.30 -16.78 20.04
CA LEU A 17 18.11 -15.33 20.15
C LEU A 17 17.97 -14.70 18.74
N GLY A 18 18.78 -15.16 17.78
CA GLY A 18 18.65 -14.74 16.38
C GLY A 18 17.25 -15.05 15.81
N GLU A 19 16.76 -16.28 16.01
CA GLU A 19 15.42 -16.68 15.56
C GLU A 19 14.32 -15.83 16.21
N LEU A 20 14.42 -15.54 17.50
CA LEU A 20 13.48 -14.65 18.21
C LEU A 20 13.47 -13.23 17.60
N LEU A 21 14.65 -12.66 17.38
CA LEU A 21 14.80 -11.34 16.76
C LEU A 21 14.27 -11.33 15.31
N GLY A 22 14.48 -12.40 14.54
CA GLY A 22 13.93 -12.56 13.19
C GLY A 22 12.41 -12.72 13.15
N GLY A 23 11.80 -13.20 14.24
CA GLY A 23 10.35 -13.33 14.38
C GLY A 23 9.62 -11.99 14.54
N ILE A 24 10.25 -10.99 15.17
CA ILE A 24 9.63 -9.68 15.43
C ILE A 24 9.21 -8.98 14.13
N PRO A 25 10.06 -8.80 13.11
CA PRO A 25 9.64 -8.17 11.85
C PRO A 25 8.58 -8.98 11.08
N VAL A 26 8.59 -10.31 11.20
CA VAL A 26 7.56 -11.17 10.57
C VAL A 26 6.19 -10.93 11.20
N LEU A 27 6.12 -10.82 12.53
CA LEU A 27 4.89 -10.47 13.23
C LEU A 27 4.43 -9.04 12.89
N GLY A 28 5.38 -8.11 12.78
CA GLY A 28 5.11 -6.75 12.32
C GLY A 28 4.54 -6.71 10.90
N ALA A 29 5.13 -7.46 9.97
CA ALA A 29 4.63 -7.59 8.60
C ALA A 29 3.21 -8.19 8.56
N LEU A 30 2.95 -9.23 9.38
CA LEU A 30 1.62 -9.83 9.48
C LEU A 30 0.58 -8.87 10.03
N ALA A 31 0.91 -8.15 11.12
CA ALA A 31 0.01 -7.14 11.70
C ALA A 31 -0.31 -6.03 10.70
N MET A 32 0.70 -5.54 10.00
CA MET A 32 0.56 -4.54 8.94
C MET A 32 -0.29 -5.06 7.78
N ALA A 33 -0.06 -6.29 7.32
CA ALA A 33 -0.83 -6.92 6.25
C ALA A 33 -2.32 -7.03 6.58
N MET A 34 -2.65 -7.34 7.84
CA MET A 34 -4.04 -7.44 8.29
C MET A 34 -4.74 -6.08 8.32
N GLY A 35 -4.08 -5.03 8.80
CA GLY A 35 -4.59 -3.65 8.71
C GLY A 35 -4.70 -3.17 7.26
N TYR A 36 -3.70 -3.46 6.44
CA TYR A 36 -3.70 -3.12 5.01
C TYR A 36 -4.83 -3.81 4.23
N THR A 37 -5.25 -5.00 4.67
CA THR A 37 -6.41 -5.71 4.10
C THR A 37 -7.70 -4.90 4.23
N VAL A 38 -7.90 -4.17 5.32
CA VAL A 38 -9.06 -3.28 5.50
C VAL A 38 -9.05 -2.16 4.47
N VAL A 39 -7.89 -1.50 4.29
CA VAL A 39 -7.72 -0.43 3.30
C VAL A 39 -7.93 -0.95 1.88
N MET A 40 -7.44 -2.16 1.58
CA MET A 40 -7.66 -2.79 0.28
C MET A 40 -9.14 -3.07 -0.01
N GLY A 41 -9.93 -3.35 1.01
CA GLY A 41 -11.38 -3.44 0.88
C GLY A 41 -12.00 -2.10 0.47
N TRP A 42 -11.59 -0.99 1.08
CA TRP A 42 -12.04 0.35 0.69
C TRP A 42 -11.68 0.65 -0.76
N ILE A 43 -10.43 0.41 -1.15
CA ILE A 43 -9.95 0.63 -2.53
C ILE A 43 -10.77 -0.20 -3.52
N LEU A 44 -11.01 -1.48 -3.22
CA LEU A 44 -11.78 -2.37 -4.10
C LEU A 44 -13.24 -1.88 -4.26
N LYS A 45 -13.89 -1.48 -3.17
CA LYS A 45 -15.25 -0.92 -3.23
C LYS A 45 -15.29 0.33 -4.10
N TYR A 46 -14.36 1.26 -3.91
CA TYR A 46 -14.29 2.49 -4.70
C TYR A 46 -13.96 2.21 -6.17
N MET A 47 -13.11 1.23 -6.45
CA MET A 47 -12.82 0.78 -7.82
C MET A 47 -14.09 0.25 -8.51
N ILE A 48 -14.82 -0.67 -7.89
CA ILE A 48 -16.08 -1.18 -8.44
C ILE A 48 -17.12 -0.07 -8.55
N GLY A 49 -17.21 0.79 -7.54
CA GLY A 49 -18.07 1.95 -7.55
C GLY A 49 -17.74 2.96 -8.64
N ALA A 50 -16.48 3.09 -9.05
CA ALA A 50 -16.09 3.92 -10.18
C ALA A 50 -16.65 3.36 -11.50
N PHE A 51 -16.64 2.05 -11.70
CA PHE A 51 -17.25 1.42 -12.88
C PHE A 51 -18.77 1.53 -12.91
N THR A 52 -19.44 1.48 -11.76
CA THR A 52 -20.90 1.55 -11.66
C THR A 52 -21.43 2.99 -11.55
N GLY A 53 -20.54 3.96 -11.33
CA GLY A 53 -20.89 5.37 -11.09
C GLY A 53 -21.23 5.69 -9.64
N SER A 54 -21.32 4.71 -8.74
CA SER A 54 -21.70 4.94 -7.34
C SER A 54 -20.64 5.76 -6.58
N THR A 55 -19.35 5.59 -6.87
CA THR A 55 -18.27 6.38 -6.24
C THR A 55 -18.39 7.89 -6.49
N LEU A 56 -19.03 8.34 -7.57
CA LEU A 56 -19.22 9.75 -7.88
C LEU A 56 -20.68 10.21 -7.68
N SER A 57 -21.53 9.39 -7.04
CA SER A 57 -22.93 9.72 -6.83
C SER A 57 -23.18 10.81 -5.77
N PRO A 58 -22.43 10.92 -4.64
CA PRO A 58 -22.68 11.95 -3.63
C PRO A 58 -22.69 13.36 -4.22
N ALA A 59 -23.55 14.24 -3.71
CA ALA A 59 -23.73 15.58 -4.29
C ALA A 59 -22.56 16.51 -3.97
N ASP A 60 -22.08 16.46 -2.74
CA ASP A 60 -21.10 17.38 -2.16
C ASP A 60 -20.10 16.63 -1.24
N ILE A 61 -19.18 17.38 -0.64
CA ILE A 61 -18.11 16.84 0.22
C ILE A 61 -18.69 16.14 1.46
N ASP A 62 -19.82 16.61 1.99
CA ASP A 62 -20.45 16.00 3.16
C ASP A 62 -21.07 14.65 2.79
N GLY A 63 -21.63 14.52 1.60
CA GLY A 63 -22.12 13.26 1.06
C GLY A 63 -20.98 12.24 0.84
N PHE A 64 -19.83 12.67 0.30
CA PHE A 64 -18.63 11.81 0.18
C PHE A 64 -18.10 11.40 1.55
N SER A 65 -18.10 12.32 2.52
CA SER A 65 -17.67 12.03 3.90
C SER A 65 -18.60 11.02 4.57
N ALA A 66 -19.91 11.17 4.38
CA ALA A 66 -20.90 10.23 4.92
C ALA A 66 -20.78 8.84 4.30
N GLU A 67 -20.53 8.74 2.97
CA GLU A 67 -20.33 7.45 2.29
C GLU A 67 -19.08 6.75 2.79
N PHE A 68 -17.95 7.47 2.88
CA PHE A 68 -16.72 6.90 3.44
C PHE A 68 -16.88 6.56 4.91
N GLY A 69 -17.49 7.44 5.72
CA GLY A 69 -17.78 7.20 7.13
C GLY A 69 -18.63 5.94 7.37
N GLY A 70 -19.64 5.70 6.52
CA GLY A 70 -20.43 4.47 6.56
C GLY A 70 -19.62 3.22 6.27
N MET A 71 -18.65 3.30 5.35
CA MET A 71 -17.74 2.19 5.03
C MET A 71 -16.65 2.02 6.09
N ALA A 72 -16.15 3.11 6.63
CA ALA A 72 -15.17 3.12 7.73
C ALA A 72 -15.83 2.95 9.11
N SER A 73 -17.13 2.69 9.19
CA SER A 73 -17.81 2.30 10.41
C SER A 73 -17.57 0.84 10.78
N ALA A 74 -17.91 0.47 12.03
CA ALA A 74 -17.76 -0.89 12.49
C ALA A 74 -18.45 -1.89 11.54
N PHE A 75 -17.67 -2.86 11.05
CA PHE A 75 -18.07 -3.90 10.11
C PHE A 75 -18.61 -3.43 8.74
N GLY A 76 -18.49 -2.15 8.39
CA GLY A 76 -19.01 -1.58 7.15
C GLY A 76 -18.28 -2.04 5.87
N ASN A 77 -17.09 -2.64 6.00
CA ASN A 77 -16.23 -3.04 4.87
C ASN A 77 -15.99 -4.54 4.74
N ASN A 78 -16.57 -5.37 5.61
CA ASN A 78 -16.19 -6.79 5.73
C ASN A 78 -16.23 -7.57 4.42
N VAL A 79 -17.24 -7.37 3.58
CA VAL A 79 -17.36 -8.09 2.30
C VAL A 79 -16.20 -7.73 1.36
N TRP A 80 -15.91 -6.45 1.23
CA TRP A 80 -14.91 -5.95 0.30
C TRP A 80 -13.49 -6.31 0.71
N GLN A 81 -13.17 -6.21 2.01
CA GLN A 81 -11.86 -6.60 2.52
C GLN A 81 -11.61 -8.11 2.38
N ILE A 82 -12.62 -8.97 2.61
CA ILE A 82 -12.50 -10.41 2.41
C ILE A 82 -12.26 -10.74 0.93
N ILE A 83 -12.99 -10.09 0.01
CA ILE A 83 -12.78 -10.30 -1.42
C ILE A 83 -11.35 -9.88 -1.82
N ALA A 84 -10.90 -8.70 -1.38
CA ALA A 84 -9.54 -8.22 -1.67
C ALA A 84 -8.46 -9.17 -1.12
N LEU A 85 -8.64 -9.66 0.12
CA LEU A 85 -7.77 -10.65 0.74
C LEU A 85 -7.73 -11.95 -0.06
N VAL A 86 -8.90 -12.48 -0.45
CA VAL A 86 -8.99 -13.73 -1.22
C VAL A 86 -8.26 -13.59 -2.56
N ILE A 87 -8.40 -12.46 -3.26
CA ILE A 87 -7.65 -12.20 -4.50
C ILE A 87 -6.14 -12.29 -4.24
N GLY A 88 -5.63 -11.62 -3.20
CA GLY A 88 -4.21 -11.66 -2.83
C GLY A 88 -3.73 -13.07 -2.45
N ILE A 89 -4.47 -13.76 -1.60
CA ILE A 89 -4.14 -15.14 -1.16
C ILE A 89 -4.16 -16.13 -2.34
N VAL A 90 -5.11 -16.01 -3.26
CA VAL A 90 -5.16 -16.87 -4.47
C VAL A 90 -3.90 -16.66 -5.31
N ILE A 91 -3.45 -15.42 -5.53
CA ILE A 91 -2.21 -15.15 -6.26
C ILE A 91 -1.01 -15.79 -5.53
N LEU A 92 -0.94 -15.64 -4.21
CA LEU A 92 0.11 -16.23 -3.37
C LEU A 92 0.13 -17.76 -3.42
N MET A 93 -1.03 -18.42 -3.53
CA MET A 93 -1.11 -19.89 -3.65
C MET A 93 -0.43 -20.43 -4.92
N PHE A 94 -0.35 -19.63 -5.99
CA PHE A 94 0.36 -20.03 -7.21
C PHE A 94 1.90 -19.96 -7.08
N GLY A 95 2.41 -19.45 -5.97
CA GLY A 95 3.84 -19.38 -5.66
C GLY A 95 4.53 -18.16 -6.27
N VAL A 96 5.87 -18.12 -6.16
CA VAL A 96 6.66 -16.93 -6.53
C VAL A 96 6.62 -16.70 -8.05
N GLY A 97 7.06 -17.66 -8.86
CA GLY A 97 7.18 -17.48 -10.31
C GLY A 97 5.83 -17.43 -11.05
N ASN A 98 4.87 -18.30 -10.70
CA ASN A 98 3.57 -18.38 -11.38
C ASN A 98 2.49 -17.47 -10.80
N GLY A 99 2.65 -17.01 -9.57
CA GLY A 99 1.72 -16.11 -8.89
C GLY A 99 2.28 -14.68 -8.82
N ILE A 100 3.17 -14.45 -7.88
CA ILE A 100 3.68 -13.12 -7.53
C ILE A 100 4.35 -12.44 -8.73
N GLU A 101 5.29 -13.11 -9.37
CA GLU A 101 6.06 -12.56 -10.50
C GLU A 101 5.16 -12.23 -11.70
N LYS A 102 4.25 -13.14 -12.08
CA LYS A 102 3.31 -12.90 -13.18
C LYS A 102 2.34 -11.77 -12.88
N ALA A 103 1.82 -11.72 -11.64
CA ALA A 103 0.94 -10.65 -11.22
C ALA A 103 1.67 -9.29 -11.30
N ASN A 104 2.87 -9.19 -10.72
CA ASN A 104 3.63 -7.94 -10.70
C ASN A 104 4.11 -7.50 -12.08
N LYS A 105 4.42 -8.42 -13.00
CA LYS A 105 4.73 -8.09 -14.42
C LYS A 105 3.59 -7.39 -15.14
N ILE A 106 2.35 -7.55 -14.68
CA ILE A 106 1.16 -6.87 -15.23
C ILE A 106 0.82 -5.63 -14.40
N LEU A 107 0.75 -5.79 -13.07
CA LEU A 107 0.30 -4.73 -12.16
C LEU A 107 1.21 -3.50 -12.20
N MET A 108 2.54 -3.70 -12.16
CA MET A 108 3.48 -2.59 -12.08
C MET A 108 3.55 -1.73 -13.35
N PRO A 109 3.77 -2.31 -14.56
CA PRO A 109 3.72 -1.51 -15.78
C PRO A 109 2.37 -0.81 -15.98
N ALA A 110 1.26 -1.51 -15.70
CA ALA A 110 -0.07 -0.92 -15.82
C ALA A 110 -0.24 0.28 -14.87
N PHE A 111 0.19 0.15 -13.60
CA PHE A 111 0.20 1.25 -12.64
C PHE A 111 0.96 2.48 -13.19
N PHE A 112 2.20 2.29 -13.67
CA PHE A 112 2.99 3.41 -14.20
C PHE A 112 2.32 4.06 -15.41
N VAL A 113 1.80 3.27 -16.36
CA VAL A 113 1.11 3.81 -17.55
C VAL A 113 -0.13 4.61 -17.13
N LEU A 114 -0.96 4.07 -16.24
CA LEU A 114 -2.18 4.74 -15.79
C LEU A 114 -1.86 6.03 -15.03
N PHE A 115 -0.84 6.03 -14.15
CA PHE A 115 -0.43 7.24 -13.43
C PHE A 115 0.22 8.29 -14.34
N ILE A 116 0.95 7.89 -15.38
CA ILE A 116 1.48 8.83 -16.40
C ILE A 116 0.32 9.50 -17.14
N ILE A 117 -0.71 8.75 -17.54
CA ILE A 117 -1.91 9.30 -18.18
C ILE A 117 -2.58 10.33 -17.24
N LEU A 118 -2.74 9.98 -15.97
CA LEU A 118 -3.31 10.89 -14.97
C LEU A 118 -2.43 12.13 -14.73
N ALA A 119 -1.10 11.99 -14.71
CA ALA A 119 -0.18 13.11 -14.54
C ALA A 119 -0.27 14.09 -15.70
N ILE A 120 -0.34 13.59 -16.93
CA ILE A 120 -0.54 14.42 -18.14
C ILE A 120 -1.89 15.13 -18.05
N TYR A 121 -2.94 14.41 -17.69
CA TYR A 121 -4.27 15.00 -17.53
C TYR A 121 -4.27 16.11 -16.46
N ALA A 122 -3.71 15.84 -15.27
CA ALA A 122 -3.63 16.81 -14.18
C ALA A 122 -2.83 18.07 -14.59
N ALA A 123 -1.74 17.87 -15.32
CA ALA A 123 -0.90 18.98 -15.82
C ALA A 123 -1.66 19.90 -16.80
N CYS A 124 -2.61 19.38 -17.55
CA CYS A 124 -3.42 20.14 -18.50
C CYS A 124 -4.56 20.92 -17.84
N GLN A 125 -4.80 20.74 -16.53
CA GLN A 125 -5.91 21.43 -15.86
C GLN A 125 -5.53 22.87 -15.45
N PRO A 126 -6.45 23.84 -15.53
CA PRO A 126 -6.24 25.19 -15.04
C PRO A 126 -5.92 25.19 -13.53
N GLY A 127 -4.86 25.91 -13.12
CA GLY A 127 -4.45 25.97 -11.71
C GLY A 127 -3.49 24.87 -11.25
N ALA A 128 -3.21 23.85 -12.06
CA ALA A 128 -2.26 22.79 -11.73
C ALA A 128 -0.86 23.28 -11.37
N ILE A 129 -0.45 24.42 -11.95
CA ILE A 129 0.88 25.03 -11.73
C ILE A 129 1.15 25.34 -10.26
N ASP A 130 0.13 25.66 -9.47
CA ASP A 130 0.31 25.96 -8.05
C ASP A 130 0.58 24.70 -7.24
N GLY A 131 0.03 23.55 -7.66
CA GLY A 131 0.39 22.25 -7.11
C GLY A 131 1.86 21.89 -7.40
N TYR A 132 2.32 22.12 -8.61
CA TYR A 132 3.74 21.89 -8.95
C TYR A 132 4.68 22.83 -8.17
N LYS A 133 4.34 24.11 -8.03
CA LYS A 133 5.10 25.03 -7.17
C LYS A 133 5.17 24.53 -5.73
N TYR A 134 4.08 23.95 -5.20
CA TYR A 134 4.05 23.39 -3.85
C TYR A 134 5.00 22.19 -3.71
N ILE A 135 4.98 21.24 -4.66
CA ILE A 135 5.85 20.05 -4.63
C ILE A 135 7.33 20.42 -4.63
N PHE A 136 7.72 21.39 -5.47
CA PHE A 136 9.13 21.76 -5.64
C PHE A 136 9.57 22.93 -4.75
N ARG A 137 8.71 23.37 -3.83
CA ARG A 137 9.06 24.43 -2.88
C ARG A 137 9.98 23.87 -1.80
N ILE A 138 11.19 24.41 -1.73
CA ILE A 138 12.14 24.08 -0.66
C ILE A 138 11.95 25.09 0.47
N GLU A 139 11.62 24.58 1.66
CA GLU A 139 11.52 25.38 2.89
C GLU A 139 12.71 25.09 3.81
N PRO A 140 13.68 26.00 3.92
CA PRO A 140 14.88 25.77 4.74
C PRO A 140 14.58 25.49 6.22
N LYS A 141 13.47 26.03 6.74
CA LYS A 141 13.02 25.76 8.13
C LYS A 141 12.65 24.29 8.35
N VAL A 142 12.02 23.65 7.36
CA VAL A 142 11.64 22.23 7.42
C VAL A 142 12.89 21.36 7.37
N LEU A 143 13.88 21.72 6.54
CA LEU A 143 15.16 21.00 6.47
C LEU A 143 15.98 21.14 7.76
N ALA A 144 15.81 22.21 8.51
CA ALA A 144 16.47 22.43 9.79
C ALA A 144 15.76 21.72 10.97
N ASP A 145 14.53 21.25 10.79
CA ASP A 145 13.78 20.54 11.83
C ASP A 145 14.28 19.09 11.96
N PRO A 146 14.80 18.67 13.12
CA PRO A 146 15.23 17.27 13.37
C PRO A 146 14.13 16.24 13.10
N LYS A 147 12.84 16.59 13.29
CA LYS A 147 11.71 15.69 13.03
C LYS A 147 11.66 15.26 11.57
N THR A 148 11.97 16.16 10.63
CA THR A 148 12.03 15.82 9.19
C THR A 148 12.99 14.67 8.94
N TRP A 149 14.16 14.69 9.59
CA TRP A 149 15.19 13.65 9.43
C TRP A 149 14.90 12.34 10.19
N ILE A 150 13.88 12.33 11.05
CA ILE A 150 13.37 11.12 11.70
C ILE A 150 12.26 10.50 10.83
N PHE A 151 11.29 11.31 10.39
CA PHE A 151 10.13 10.81 9.66
C PHE A 151 10.46 10.42 8.20
N ALA A 152 11.32 11.17 7.51
CA ALA A 152 11.66 10.87 6.13
C ALA A 152 12.35 9.50 5.94
N PRO A 153 13.40 9.13 6.73
CA PRO A 153 13.96 7.78 6.69
C PRO A 153 12.96 6.71 7.14
N GLY A 154 12.10 7.00 8.13
CA GLY A 154 11.03 6.09 8.55
C GLY A 154 10.10 5.73 7.41
N GLN A 155 9.65 6.72 6.65
CA GLN A 155 8.84 6.53 5.46
C GLN A 155 9.60 5.76 4.36
N ALA A 156 10.88 6.07 4.14
CA ALA A 156 11.70 5.34 3.17
C ALA A 156 11.86 3.86 3.54
N PHE A 157 12.10 3.53 4.81
CA PHE A 157 12.18 2.14 5.27
C PHE A 157 10.85 1.39 5.14
N PHE A 158 9.73 2.09 5.36
CA PHE A 158 8.41 1.54 5.14
C PHE A 158 8.18 1.25 3.65
N SER A 159 8.38 2.24 2.78
CA SER A 159 8.15 2.13 1.33
C SER A 159 8.99 1.05 0.69
N LEU A 160 10.28 0.96 1.04
CA LEU A 160 11.20 -0.07 0.56
C LEU A 160 11.02 -1.44 1.22
N SER A 161 10.01 -1.61 2.10
CA SER A 161 9.73 -2.86 2.82
C SER A 161 10.93 -3.42 3.62
N VAL A 162 11.83 -2.55 4.08
CA VAL A 162 12.99 -2.95 4.89
C VAL A 162 12.55 -3.40 6.29
N ALA A 163 11.64 -2.66 6.91
CA ALA A 163 11.18 -2.93 8.27
C ALA A 163 10.37 -4.23 8.40
N GLY A 164 9.67 -4.69 7.35
CA GLY A 164 8.77 -5.85 7.35
C GLY A 164 9.38 -7.14 6.81
N ASN A 165 10.71 -7.25 6.70
CA ASN A 165 11.40 -8.40 6.06
C ASN A 165 11.02 -8.65 4.57
N GLY A 166 10.32 -7.73 3.91
CA GLY A 166 9.96 -7.86 2.50
C GLY A 166 11.20 -8.01 1.62
N THR A 167 12.15 -7.09 1.73
CA THR A 167 13.42 -7.14 1.00
C THR A 167 14.24 -8.39 1.32
N LEU A 168 14.22 -8.87 2.57
CA LEU A 168 14.92 -10.09 2.97
C LEU A 168 14.32 -11.33 2.29
N ILE A 169 12.98 -11.46 2.28
CA ILE A 169 12.33 -12.64 1.69
C ILE A 169 12.49 -12.66 0.16
N TYR A 170 12.31 -11.50 -0.50
CA TYR A 170 12.51 -11.42 -1.95
C TYR A 170 13.98 -11.58 -2.34
N GLY A 171 14.91 -11.07 -1.54
CA GLY A 171 16.34 -11.33 -1.72
C GLY A 171 16.69 -12.82 -1.65
N SER A 172 15.99 -13.61 -0.84
CA SER A 172 16.18 -15.05 -0.77
C SER A 172 15.68 -15.84 -2.00
N TYR A 173 14.91 -15.20 -2.87
CA TYR A 173 14.39 -15.79 -4.10
C TYR A 173 15.24 -15.47 -5.33
N LEU A 174 16.20 -14.55 -5.19
CA LEU A 174 17.10 -14.18 -6.28
C LEU A 174 18.09 -15.32 -6.58
N PRO A 175 18.42 -15.55 -7.86
CA PRO A 175 19.47 -16.49 -8.21
C PRO A 175 20.84 -15.97 -7.79
N ASP A 176 21.80 -16.88 -7.57
CA ASP A 176 23.18 -16.55 -7.16
C ASP A 176 23.92 -15.64 -8.17
N SER A 177 23.44 -15.58 -9.41
CA SER A 177 23.99 -14.72 -10.47
C SER A 177 23.55 -13.26 -10.39
N GLU A 178 22.57 -12.92 -9.52
CA GLU A 178 22.03 -11.56 -9.43
C GLU A 178 22.93 -10.65 -8.60
N ASP A 179 23.19 -9.45 -9.10
CA ASP A 179 23.93 -8.41 -8.39
C ASP A 179 22.98 -7.72 -7.39
N ILE A 180 23.10 -8.05 -6.11
CA ILE A 180 22.24 -7.52 -5.04
C ILE A 180 22.31 -5.98 -4.93
N PRO A 181 23.50 -5.33 -4.91
CA PRO A 181 23.61 -3.88 -4.91
C PRO A 181 22.89 -3.22 -6.10
N GLU A 182 23.02 -3.75 -7.30
CA GLU A 182 22.36 -3.22 -8.49
C GLU A 182 20.83 -3.40 -8.39
N ALA A 183 20.36 -4.57 -7.98
CA ALA A 183 18.94 -4.86 -7.78
C ALA A 183 18.33 -3.91 -6.72
N ALA A 184 19.00 -3.72 -5.59
CA ALA A 184 18.56 -2.80 -4.54
C ALA A 184 18.50 -1.34 -5.03
N GLY A 185 19.49 -0.91 -5.81
CA GLY A 185 19.50 0.42 -6.43
C GLY A 185 18.32 0.64 -7.38
N ARG A 186 17.98 -0.36 -8.20
CA ARG A 186 16.82 -0.33 -9.09
C ARG A 186 15.51 -0.23 -8.29
N VAL A 187 15.36 -1.00 -7.21
CA VAL A 187 14.17 -0.94 -6.33
C VAL A 187 14.01 0.48 -5.76
N ALA A 188 15.06 1.05 -5.19
CA ALA A 188 15.02 2.40 -4.62
C ALA A 188 14.68 3.47 -5.69
N LEU A 189 15.22 3.34 -6.90
CA LEU A 189 14.93 4.24 -8.01
C LEU A 189 13.46 4.18 -8.42
N PHE A 190 12.91 2.99 -8.65
CA PHE A 190 11.52 2.83 -9.08
C PHE A 190 10.53 3.19 -7.98
N ASP A 191 10.83 2.94 -6.72
CA ASP A 191 10.05 3.41 -5.57
C ASP A 191 9.96 4.93 -5.54
N THR A 192 11.11 5.62 -5.69
CA THR A 192 11.16 7.08 -5.77
C THR A 192 10.38 7.63 -6.96
N ILE A 193 10.51 7.02 -8.15
CA ILE A 193 9.77 7.42 -9.35
C ILE A 193 8.26 7.24 -9.12
N ALA A 194 7.82 6.13 -8.52
CA ALA A 194 6.42 5.88 -8.22
C ALA A 194 5.84 6.92 -7.24
N ALA A 195 6.57 7.23 -6.17
CA ALA A 195 6.18 8.23 -5.19
C ALA A 195 6.08 9.64 -5.81
N MET A 196 7.07 10.03 -6.61
CA MET A 196 7.06 11.31 -7.33
C MET A 196 5.90 11.38 -8.34
N LEU A 197 5.66 10.30 -9.07
CA LEU A 197 4.56 10.23 -10.03
C LEU A 197 3.20 10.38 -9.34
N ALA A 198 3.00 9.73 -8.19
CA ALA A 198 1.79 9.89 -7.39
C ALA A 198 1.61 11.34 -6.91
N ALA A 199 2.68 11.98 -6.41
CA ALA A 199 2.64 13.38 -6.00
C ALA A 199 2.30 14.32 -7.18
N LEU A 200 2.86 14.06 -8.38
CA LEU A 200 2.60 14.84 -9.60
C LEU A 200 1.16 14.67 -10.16
N VAL A 201 0.42 13.67 -9.70
CA VAL A 201 -1.00 13.50 -9.99
C VAL A 201 -1.86 14.17 -8.93
N ILE A 202 -1.65 13.81 -7.67
CA ILE A 202 -2.56 14.14 -6.57
C ILE A 202 -2.50 15.63 -6.22
N ILE A 203 -1.32 16.18 -6.02
CA ILE A 203 -1.16 17.56 -5.54
C ILE A 203 -1.62 18.60 -6.57
N PRO A 204 -1.26 18.50 -7.88
CA PRO A 204 -1.84 19.39 -8.88
C PRO A 204 -3.35 19.24 -9.03
N ALA A 205 -3.89 18.02 -8.94
CA ALA A 205 -5.34 17.81 -8.95
C ALA A 205 -6.03 18.52 -7.78
N MET A 206 -5.46 18.48 -6.57
CA MET A 206 -5.95 19.24 -5.41
C MET A 206 -5.87 20.75 -5.63
N ALA A 207 -4.77 21.25 -6.21
CA ALA A 207 -4.60 22.68 -6.53
C ALA A 207 -5.70 23.19 -7.47
N THR A 208 -6.07 22.41 -8.47
CA THR A 208 -7.13 22.78 -9.43
C THR A 208 -8.50 22.96 -8.77
N ALA A 209 -8.75 22.26 -7.66
CA ALA A 209 -9.99 22.37 -6.89
C ALA A 209 -9.96 23.46 -5.81
N GLY A 210 -8.83 24.18 -5.67
CA GLY A 210 -8.65 25.15 -4.58
C GLY A 210 -8.59 24.49 -3.19
N ALA A 211 -8.27 23.17 -3.14
CA ALA A 211 -8.16 22.43 -1.89
C ALA A 211 -6.85 22.79 -1.15
N GLN A 212 -6.85 22.55 0.16
CA GLN A 212 -5.63 22.70 0.95
C GLN A 212 -4.63 21.59 0.57
N LEU A 213 -3.44 21.95 0.11
CA LEU A 213 -2.45 21.01 -0.44
C LEU A 213 -1.73 20.17 0.63
N ASN A 214 -1.97 20.44 1.90
CA ASN A 214 -1.44 19.70 3.04
C ASN A 214 -2.41 18.65 3.60
N GLN A 215 -3.48 18.34 2.88
CA GLN A 215 -4.40 17.26 3.24
C GLN A 215 -3.72 15.90 3.01
N GLY A 216 -3.98 14.94 3.90
CA GLY A 216 -3.42 13.60 3.85
C GLY A 216 -4.36 12.56 4.43
N GLY A 217 -3.84 11.33 4.57
CA GLY A 217 -4.59 10.23 5.14
C GLY A 217 -5.71 9.68 4.24
N PRO A 218 -6.55 8.76 4.77
CA PRO A 218 -7.60 8.10 3.99
C PRO A 218 -8.65 9.08 3.42
N GLY A 219 -8.92 10.17 4.11
CA GLY A 219 -9.86 11.20 3.65
C GLY A 219 -9.48 11.79 2.29
N LEU A 220 -8.17 11.98 2.04
CA LEU A 220 -7.70 12.44 0.74
C LEU A 220 -8.14 11.50 -0.38
N LEU A 221 -7.92 10.20 -0.20
CA LEU A 221 -8.17 9.19 -1.23
C LEU A 221 -9.65 8.91 -1.45
N PHE A 222 -10.44 8.90 -0.38
CA PHE A 222 -11.82 8.41 -0.42
C PHE A 222 -12.91 9.50 -0.32
N ILE A 223 -12.54 10.72 0.07
CA ILE A 223 -13.45 11.85 0.16
C ILE A 223 -13.09 12.94 -0.84
N PHE A 224 -11.88 13.50 -0.70
CA PHE A 224 -11.50 14.68 -1.49
C PHE A 224 -11.31 14.37 -2.98
N LEU A 225 -10.57 13.30 -3.33
CA LEU A 225 -10.31 12.97 -4.73
C LEU A 225 -11.59 12.56 -5.49
N PRO A 226 -12.50 11.73 -4.97
CA PRO A 226 -13.77 11.47 -5.64
C PRO A 226 -14.62 12.73 -5.85
N CYS A 227 -14.71 13.59 -4.83
CA CYS A 227 -15.39 14.88 -4.93
C CYS A 227 -14.77 15.76 -6.03
N LEU A 228 -13.45 15.81 -6.08
CA LEU A 228 -12.71 16.51 -7.12
C LEU A 228 -12.97 15.95 -8.51
N PHE A 229 -12.84 14.63 -8.69
CA PHE A 229 -13.09 13.98 -9.98
C PHE A 229 -14.50 14.26 -10.49
N LYS A 230 -15.49 14.28 -9.61
CA LYS A 230 -16.86 14.63 -9.98
C LYS A 230 -16.97 16.02 -10.60
N SER A 231 -16.18 16.99 -10.14
CA SER A 231 -16.19 18.37 -10.64
C SER A 231 -15.39 18.57 -11.93
N MET A 232 -14.53 17.58 -12.31
CA MET A 232 -13.63 17.70 -13.46
C MET A 232 -14.27 17.21 -14.77
N PRO A 233 -13.93 17.81 -15.92
CA PRO A 233 -14.34 17.29 -17.23
C PRO A 233 -13.80 15.84 -17.41
N GLY A 234 -14.69 14.91 -17.77
CA GLY A 234 -14.33 13.49 -17.89
C GLY A 234 -14.01 12.76 -16.59
N GLY A 235 -14.36 13.36 -15.44
CA GLY A 235 -14.02 12.85 -14.12
C GLY A 235 -14.43 11.41 -13.83
N TYR A 236 -15.50 10.94 -14.47
CA TYR A 236 -15.89 9.52 -14.41
C TYR A 236 -14.80 8.56 -14.92
N ILE A 237 -14.23 8.87 -16.09
CA ILE A 237 -13.16 8.06 -16.69
C ILE A 237 -11.89 8.16 -15.84
N ILE A 238 -11.61 9.36 -15.33
CA ILE A 238 -10.45 9.62 -14.46
C ILE A 238 -10.56 8.81 -13.16
N ALA A 239 -11.74 8.79 -12.53
CA ALA A 239 -11.99 7.99 -11.34
C ALA A 239 -11.75 6.49 -11.59
N ILE A 240 -12.21 5.95 -12.73
CA ILE A 240 -11.95 4.55 -13.10
C ILE A 240 -10.45 4.31 -13.22
N ILE A 241 -9.73 5.11 -14.01
CA ILE A 241 -8.29 4.97 -14.22
C ILE A 241 -7.54 5.05 -12.89
N PHE A 242 -7.89 6.04 -12.06
CA PHE A 242 -7.26 6.26 -10.77
C PHE A 242 -7.46 5.08 -9.81
N PHE A 243 -8.70 4.66 -9.56
CA PHE A 243 -8.96 3.57 -8.62
C PHE A 243 -8.48 2.21 -9.11
N VAL A 244 -8.46 1.95 -10.42
CA VAL A 244 -7.83 0.76 -10.99
C VAL A 244 -6.32 0.79 -10.72
N ALA A 245 -5.65 1.90 -10.97
CA ALA A 245 -4.22 2.04 -10.74
C ALA A 245 -3.86 1.91 -9.25
N VAL A 246 -4.64 2.54 -8.36
CA VAL A 246 -4.46 2.43 -6.90
C VAL A 246 -4.71 1.00 -6.42
N PHE A 247 -5.72 0.31 -6.97
CA PHE A 247 -5.96 -1.10 -6.64
C PHE A 247 -4.80 -2.00 -7.08
N MET A 248 -4.24 -1.79 -8.27
CA MET A 248 -3.08 -2.53 -8.74
C MET A 248 -1.86 -2.34 -7.84
N ALA A 249 -1.55 -1.09 -7.48
CA ALA A 249 -0.47 -0.77 -6.56
C ALA A 249 -0.69 -1.38 -5.16
N GLY A 250 -1.91 -1.23 -4.63
CA GLY A 250 -2.26 -1.79 -3.32
C GLY A 250 -2.23 -3.32 -3.29
N LEU A 251 -2.70 -3.98 -4.35
CA LEU A 251 -2.70 -5.45 -4.44
C LEU A 251 -1.28 -6.01 -4.45
N SER A 252 -0.35 -5.39 -5.17
CA SER A 252 1.06 -5.80 -5.17
C SER A 252 1.69 -5.66 -3.78
N SER A 253 1.36 -4.60 -3.05
CA SER A 253 1.82 -4.39 -1.67
C SER A 253 1.21 -5.40 -0.70
N LEU A 254 -0.08 -5.72 -0.85
CA LEU A 254 -0.75 -6.74 -0.05
C LEU A 254 -0.08 -8.12 -0.20
N ILE A 255 0.21 -8.51 -1.45
CA ILE A 255 0.92 -9.75 -1.76
C ILE A 255 2.30 -9.76 -1.09
N ASN A 256 3.03 -8.65 -1.17
CA ASN A 256 4.35 -8.51 -0.58
C ASN A 256 4.32 -8.67 0.95
N LEU A 257 3.37 -8.03 1.62
CA LEU A 257 3.24 -8.08 3.08
C LEU A 257 2.91 -9.49 3.61
N TYR A 258 2.11 -10.27 2.89
CA TYR A 258 1.76 -11.64 3.30
C TYR A 258 2.83 -12.68 2.97
N GLU A 259 3.78 -12.40 2.05
CA GLU A 259 4.77 -13.37 1.62
C GLU A 259 5.70 -13.83 2.75
N ALA A 260 6.24 -12.91 3.54
CA ALA A 260 7.15 -13.25 4.63
C ALA A 260 6.48 -14.11 5.74
N PRO A 261 5.26 -13.80 6.22
CA PRO A 261 4.50 -14.68 7.11
C PRO A 261 4.22 -16.06 6.52
N ILE A 262 3.79 -16.14 5.24
CA ILE A 262 3.51 -17.41 4.58
C ILE A 262 4.77 -18.27 4.47
N ALA A 263 5.87 -17.70 4.01
CA ALA A 263 7.16 -18.40 3.92
C ALA A 263 7.64 -18.86 5.29
N THR A 264 7.40 -18.09 6.34
CA THR A 264 7.73 -18.47 7.72
C THR A 264 6.90 -19.67 8.19
N VAL A 265 5.60 -19.70 7.89
CA VAL A 265 4.73 -20.85 8.20
C VAL A 265 5.19 -22.11 7.44
N GLN A 266 5.52 -21.97 6.16
CA GLN A 266 6.08 -23.08 5.38
C GLN A 266 7.34 -23.65 6.03
N GLU A 267 8.27 -22.77 6.41
CA GLU A 267 9.57 -23.13 7.00
C GLU A 267 9.40 -23.78 8.38
N LYS A 268 8.61 -23.19 9.28
CA LYS A 268 8.51 -23.65 10.68
C LYS A 268 7.56 -24.83 10.87
N LEU A 269 6.50 -24.94 10.08
CA LEU A 269 5.56 -26.07 10.17
C LEU A 269 5.86 -27.19 9.17
N GLY A 270 6.80 -27.00 8.24
CA GLY A 270 7.11 -27.98 7.20
C GLY A 270 5.95 -28.26 6.24
N VAL A 271 5.03 -27.32 6.07
CA VAL A 271 3.83 -27.47 5.23
C VAL A 271 4.06 -26.89 3.83
N GLY A 272 3.32 -27.38 2.87
CA GLY A 272 3.35 -26.85 1.50
C GLY A 272 2.80 -25.42 1.38
N ARG A 273 2.98 -24.79 0.22
CA ARG A 273 2.55 -23.42 -0.06
C ARG A 273 1.06 -23.19 0.17
N LYS A 274 0.21 -24.04 -0.42
CA LYS A 274 -1.25 -23.90 -0.32
C LYS A 274 -1.77 -23.95 1.12
N PRO A 275 -1.39 -24.97 1.96
CA PRO A 275 -1.77 -24.96 3.38
C PRO A 275 -1.28 -23.74 4.15
N ALA A 276 -0.04 -23.28 3.90
CA ALA A 276 0.49 -22.08 4.55
C ALA A 276 -0.34 -20.83 4.21
N CYS A 277 -0.68 -20.65 2.92
CA CYS A 277 -1.57 -19.58 2.49
C CYS A 277 -2.96 -19.67 3.13
N ALA A 278 -3.52 -20.88 3.28
CA ALA A 278 -4.82 -21.08 3.92
C ALA A 278 -4.79 -20.73 5.41
N ILE A 279 -3.73 -21.12 6.13
CA ILE A 279 -3.54 -20.79 7.55
C ILE A 279 -3.45 -19.27 7.74
N ILE A 280 -2.53 -18.62 7.01
CA ILE A 280 -2.35 -17.17 7.12
C ILE A 280 -3.61 -16.42 6.65
N GLY A 281 -4.24 -16.86 5.57
CA GLY A 281 -5.50 -16.28 5.09
C GLY A 281 -6.63 -16.37 6.11
N ALA A 282 -6.80 -17.52 6.77
CA ALA A 282 -7.80 -17.68 7.83
C ALA A 282 -7.53 -16.74 9.02
N ILE A 283 -6.28 -16.66 9.48
CA ILE A 283 -5.89 -15.73 10.55
C ILE A 283 -6.18 -14.29 10.11
N ALA A 284 -5.81 -13.93 8.88
CA ALA A 284 -6.01 -12.59 8.35
C ALA A 284 -7.50 -12.21 8.24
N VAL A 285 -8.39 -13.14 7.83
CA VAL A 285 -9.84 -12.91 7.83
C VAL A 285 -10.33 -12.58 9.23
N VAL A 286 -10.00 -13.41 10.21
CA VAL A 286 -10.48 -13.21 11.60
C VAL A 286 -9.98 -11.89 12.15
N VAL A 287 -8.67 -11.62 12.06
CA VAL A 287 -8.09 -10.42 12.65
C VAL A 287 -8.53 -9.16 11.92
N SER A 288 -8.61 -9.17 10.58
CA SER A 288 -9.07 -7.99 9.84
C SER A 288 -10.55 -7.66 10.12
N ILE A 289 -11.40 -8.66 10.39
CA ILE A 289 -12.77 -8.44 10.87
C ILE A 289 -12.76 -7.82 12.27
N CYS A 290 -11.89 -8.28 13.18
CA CYS A 290 -11.75 -7.67 14.50
C CYS A 290 -11.27 -6.21 14.39
N ILE A 291 -10.30 -5.91 13.53
CA ILE A 291 -9.83 -4.54 13.26
C ILE A 291 -11.00 -3.69 12.73
N GLN A 292 -11.81 -4.23 11.84
CA GLN A 292 -12.97 -3.52 11.31
C GLN A 292 -14.03 -3.23 12.39
N GLY A 293 -14.10 -4.04 13.43
CA GLY A 293 -14.98 -3.80 14.59
C GLY A 293 -14.55 -2.60 15.46
N ILE A 294 -13.26 -2.27 15.44
CA ILE A 294 -12.66 -1.13 16.18
C ILE A 294 -12.01 -0.13 15.23
N VAL A 295 -12.53 -0.01 14.01
CA VAL A 295 -11.87 0.75 12.93
C VAL A 295 -11.70 2.23 13.26
N SER A 296 -12.61 2.84 14.03
CA SER A 296 -12.49 4.23 14.49
C SER A 296 -11.22 4.42 15.32
N ASP A 297 -11.01 3.58 16.33
CA ASP A 297 -9.83 3.66 17.22
C ASP A 297 -8.54 3.37 16.44
N TRP A 298 -8.61 2.42 15.49
CA TRP A 298 -7.49 2.09 14.62
C TRP A 298 -7.14 3.24 13.66
N MET A 299 -8.14 3.96 13.12
CA MET A 299 -7.95 5.15 12.30
C MET A 299 -7.34 6.31 13.09
N ASP A 300 -7.73 6.48 14.35
CA ASP A 300 -7.16 7.49 15.23
C ASP A 300 -5.67 7.21 15.50
N ILE A 301 -5.30 5.94 15.72
CA ILE A 301 -3.90 5.52 15.84
C ILE A 301 -3.13 5.83 14.55
N LEU A 302 -3.68 5.49 13.39
CA LEU A 302 -3.04 5.79 12.10
C LEU A 302 -2.84 7.28 11.88
N SER A 303 -3.82 8.11 12.24
CA SER A 303 -3.74 9.57 12.06
C SER A 303 -2.66 10.23 12.92
N ILE A 304 -2.25 9.59 14.02
CA ILE A 304 -1.16 10.06 14.89
C ILE A 304 0.22 9.74 14.28
N TYR A 305 0.33 8.66 13.52
CA TYR A 305 1.62 8.11 13.05
C TYR A 305 1.86 8.24 11.53
N ILE A 306 0.89 8.72 10.78
CA ILE A 306 0.97 8.99 9.33
C ILE A 306 0.70 10.46 9.05
#